data_15a7298744ffc0e82982356d74b3a14b
#
_entry.id   15a7298744ffc0e82982356d74b3a14b
#
_cell.length_a   1.000
_cell.length_b   1.000
_cell.length_c   1.000
_cell.angle_alpha   90.00
_cell.angle_beta   90.00
_cell.angle_gamma   90.00
#
_symmetry.space_group_name_H-M   'P 1'
#
loop_
_entity.id
_entity.type
_entity.pdbx_description
1 polymer ?
#
loop_
_entity_poly.entity_id
_entity_poly.type
_entity_poly.pdbx_seq_one_letter_code
_entity_poly.pdbx_strand_id
1 'polypeptide(L)'
;MKRAMRKIMLFMLSAITYCGVMAQESLVPEGKEIYIPNEFREDDFNNPESKWSYHRMATTENFVVFWEKGFGADLSKAPDLEGRNMKVDLDNLLKRLEEFYAVYRDKMKFVLPGSKSERYRMMVMLNYSLEGTAYGGSYDNVIGALWVSPNRIQDKKLNCIAHELGHSFQSQISCDGTGQSWGGGGIFEMTSQWMLWNVNPEWTTDENYHLQDFKKKFHLRFLHGSNIYHSPYVLEYWSMKRGLGVIADLFRAGRRSEDPASTYMKMFDLTVDQFSDEMYDCYSRLITFDFPRVKESHRKFAGEFSTPMDKESGVWTPAEGFAPEIYGFNVVEIPIEKKGAKIKLQFKGDSDPEKAAFRYGLVAVNAAGDAEYSASMSEYDGKISYKLPKDAERLFFVVVGCPKGEYKPYGRNMFRPRGENQEPDPKFDYKLLVK
;
A
#
# COMPACT_ATOMS: atom_id res chain seq x y z
N MET A 1 -57.70 62.77 69.85
CA MET A 1 -58.44 61.79 69.00
C MET A 1 -57.62 61.41 67.82
N LYS A 2 -57.57 60.10 67.50
CA LYS A 2 -56.95 59.39 66.38
C LYS A 2 -55.52 58.89 66.63
N ARG A 3 -55.49 57.63 67.01
CA ARG A 3 -54.33 56.70 67.10
C ARG A 3 -53.79 56.44 65.67
N ALA A 4 -52.49 56.60 65.47
CA ALA A 4 -51.79 56.04 64.29
C ALA A 4 -51.07 54.75 64.70
N MET A 5 -51.48 53.67 64.09
CA MET A 5 -50.83 52.34 64.23
C MET A 5 -49.57 52.33 63.31
N ARG A 6 -48.40 52.07 63.92
CA ARG A 6 -47.17 51.75 63.21
C ARG A 6 -47.22 50.26 62.77
N LYS A 7 -47.21 50.03 61.49
CA LYS A 7 -46.91 48.71 60.93
C LYS A 7 -45.41 48.57 60.83
N ILE A 8 -44.87 47.61 61.55
CA ILE A 8 -43.49 47.12 61.38
C ILE A 8 -43.51 46.13 60.24
N MET A 9 -42.76 46.43 59.16
CA MET A 9 -42.57 45.55 58.02
C MET A 9 -41.23 44.80 58.20
N LEU A 10 -41.30 43.48 58.46
CA LEU A 10 -40.13 42.62 58.56
C LEU A 10 -39.68 42.30 57.16
N PHE A 11 -38.49 42.72 56.72
CA PHE A 11 -37.85 42.28 55.52
C PHE A 11 -37.05 41.00 55.81
N MET A 12 -37.54 39.84 55.33
CA MET A 12 -36.73 38.63 55.24
C MET A 12 -35.84 38.74 54.01
N LEU A 13 -34.54 38.87 54.20
CA LEU A 13 -33.54 38.70 53.16
C LEU A 13 -33.33 37.18 52.98
N SER A 14 -33.92 36.61 51.93
CA SER A 14 -33.56 35.25 51.48
C SER A 14 -32.27 35.36 50.67
N ALA A 15 -31.16 34.94 51.25
CA ALA A 15 -29.92 34.70 50.56
C ALA A 15 -30.10 33.48 49.65
N ILE A 16 -30.30 33.70 48.36
CA ILE A 16 -30.22 32.63 47.35
C ILE A 16 -28.72 32.35 47.11
N THR A 17 -28.21 31.28 47.72
CA THR A 17 -26.90 30.75 47.42
C THR A 17 -27.01 30.12 46.02
N TYR A 18 -26.52 30.86 45.02
CA TYR A 18 -26.27 30.31 43.67
C TYR A 18 -25.09 29.33 43.83
N CYS A 19 -25.34 28.03 43.98
CA CYS A 19 -24.37 27.00 43.74
C CYS A 19 -24.17 26.96 42.22
N GLY A 20 -23.21 27.74 41.72
CA GLY A 20 -22.72 27.58 40.34
C GLY A 20 -22.10 26.21 40.25
N VAL A 21 -22.83 25.27 39.67
CA VAL A 21 -22.20 24.07 39.13
C VAL A 21 -21.25 24.50 38.03
N MET A 22 -19.97 24.65 38.35
CA MET A 22 -18.94 24.79 37.36
C MET A 22 -19.05 23.51 36.49
N ALA A 23 -19.54 23.67 35.27
CA ALA A 23 -19.48 22.58 34.30
C ALA A 23 -17.99 22.21 34.17
N GLN A 24 -17.65 21.01 34.53
CA GLN A 24 -16.30 20.50 34.35
C GLN A 24 -16.05 20.55 32.83
N GLU A 25 -15.07 21.35 32.39
CA GLU A 25 -14.71 21.40 30.97
C GLU A 25 -14.42 19.98 30.50
N SER A 26 -15.07 19.59 29.40
CA SER A 26 -14.83 18.28 28.78
C SER A 26 -13.37 18.19 28.35
N LEU A 27 -12.68 17.14 28.78
CA LEU A 27 -11.33 16.83 28.32
C LEU A 27 -11.28 16.47 26.83
N VAL A 28 -12.44 16.09 26.27
CA VAL A 28 -12.57 15.74 24.85
C VAL A 28 -12.95 17.02 24.07
N PRO A 29 -12.11 17.45 23.11
CA PRO A 29 -12.40 18.62 22.29
C PRO A 29 -13.64 18.41 21.41
N GLU A 30 -14.33 19.50 21.11
CA GLU A 30 -15.44 19.54 20.14
C GLU A 30 -15.01 18.97 18.75
N GLY A 31 -16.00 18.60 17.94
CA GLY A 31 -15.82 18.04 16.60
C GLY A 31 -16.18 16.56 16.53
N LYS A 32 -15.41 15.76 15.80
CA LYS A 32 -15.67 14.33 15.68
C LYS A 32 -15.56 13.63 17.05
N GLU A 33 -16.40 12.63 17.26
CA GLU A 33 -16.41 11.82 18.47
C GLU A 33 -15.16 10.93 18.58
N ILE A 34 -14.85 10.51 19.80
CA ILE A 34 -13.89 9.44 20.08
C ILE A 34 -14.68 8.17 20.33
N TYR A 35 -14.45 7.15 19.51
CA TYR A 35 -15.01 5.82 19.73
C TYR A 35 -14.29 5.14 20.89
N ILE A 36 -15.03 4.60 21.86
CA ILE A 36 -14.45 3.76 22.93
C ILE A 36 -14.61 2.30 22.52
N PRO A 37 -13.48 1.60 22.21
CA PRO A 37 -13.50 0.19 21.85
C PRO A 37 -14.11 -0.70 22.93
N ASN A 38 -14.69 -1.82 22.51
CA ASN A 38 -15.32 -2.79 23.41
C ASN A 38 -14.35 -3.29 24.49
N GLU A 39 -13.08 -3.46 24.16
CA GLU A 39 -12.05 -3.92 25.09
C GLU A 39 -11.71 -2.91 26.20
N PHE A 40 -12.09 -1.62 26.01
CA PHE A 40 -11.82 -0.53 26.97
C PHE A 40 -13.09 -0.01 27.64
N ARG A 41 -14.23 -0.69 27.53
CA ARG A 41 -15.52 -0.23 28.09
C ARG A 41 -15.53 -0.12 29.61
N GLU A 42 -14.72 -0.94 30.28
CA GLU A 42 -14.57 -0.94 31.74
C GLU A 42 -13.49 0.05 32.22
N ASP A 43 -12.74 0.67 31.29
CA ASP A 43 -11.68 1.61 31.62
C ASP A 43 -12.25 3.02 31.87
N ASP A 44 -11.79 3.67 32.93
CA ASP A 44 -12.13 5.07 33.21
C ASP A 44 -11.13 6.01 32.49
N PHE A 45 -11.51 6.50 31.33
CA PHE A 45 -10.70 7.45 30.57
C PHE A 45 -10.54 8.81 31.24
N ASN A 46 -11.36 9.18 32.24
CA ASN A 46 -11.19 10.40 33.02
C ASN A 46 -10.14 10.24 34.14
N ASN A 47 -9.79 9.01 34.49
CA ASN A 47 -8.77 8.74 35.49
C ASN A 47 -7.36 8.87 34.84
N PRO A 48 -6.50 9.80 35.32
CA PRO A 48 -5.15 9.95 34.79
C PRO A 48 -4.25 8.72 35.03
N GLU A 49 -4.62 7.82 35.95
CA GLU A 49 -3.88 6.61 36.26
C GLU A 49 -4.22 5.43 35.35
N SER A 50 -5.33 5.50 34.59
CA SER A 50 -5.70 4.45 33.62
C SER A 50 -4.65 4.29 32.53
N LYS A 51 -4.55 3.10 31.93
CA LYS A 51 -3.61 2.83 30.83
C LYS A 51 -3.82 3.85 29.69
N TRP A 52 -5.05 4.02 29.26
CA TRP A 52 -5.51 5.02 28.31
C TRP A 52 -6.35 6.08 29.02
N SER A 53 -6.08 7.35 28.77
CA SER A 53 -6.76 8.43 29.48
C SER A 53 -6.86 9.67 28.60
N TYR A 54 -7.95 10.42 28.73
CA TYR A 54 -8.11 11.74 28.11
C TYR A 54 -7.06 12.76 28.58
N HIS A 55 -6.38 12.52 29.72
CA HIS A 55 -5.24 13.33 30.17
C HIS A 55 -3.95 13.06 29.37
N ARG A 56 -3.92 11.99 28.57
CA ARG A 56 -2.80 11.59 27.74
C ARG A 56 -3.25 11.31 26.32
N MET A 57 -3.80 12.33 25.69
CA MET A 57 -4.19 12.30 24.28
C MET A 57 -3.94 13.63 23.61
N ALA A 58 -3.88 13.61 22.29
CA ALA A 58 -3.98 14.76 21.42
C ALA A 58 -4.96 14.46 20.29
N THR A 59 -5.63 15.49 19.79
CA THR A 59 -6.59 15.31 18.70
C THR A 59 -6.30 16.28 17.55
N THR A 60 -6.63 15.81 16.35
CA THR A 60 -6.80 16.65 15.17
C THR A 60 -8.25 16.58 14.70
N GLU A 61 -8.56 17.07 13.52
CA GLU A 61 -9.89 16.89 12.94
C GLU A 61 -10.23 15.40 12.78
N ASN A 62 -9.29 14.60 12.26
CA ASN A 62 -9.56 13.23 11.84
C ASN A 62 -8.94 12.15 12.76
N PHE A 63 -8.09 12.52 13.70
CA PHE A 63 -7.40 11.58 14.58
C PHE A 63 -7.54 11.89 16.05
N VAL A 64 -7.46 10.85 16.86
CA VAL A 64 -7.08 10.89 18.27
C VAL A 64 -5.84 10.03 18.48
N VAL A 65 -4.82 10.60 19.10
CA VAL A 65 -3.59 9.91 19.50
C VAL A 65 -3.62 9.75 21.02
N PHE A 66 -3.68 8.52 21.48
CA PHE A 66 -3.52 8.17 22.90
C PHE A 66 -2.12 7.64 23.17
N TRP A 67 -1.59 7.89 24.34
CA TRP A 67 -0.33 7.27 24.79
C TRP A 67 -0.40 6.74 26.20
N GLU A 68 0.33 5.64 26.42
CA GLU A 68 0.38 4.97 27.71
C GLU A 68 1.04 5.84 28.79
N LYS A 69 0.71 5.56 30.06
CA LYS A 69 1.21 6.27 31.24
C LYS A 69 2.76 6.35 31.31
N GLY A 70 3.45 5.33 30.82
CA GLY A 70 4.92 5.28 30.80
C GLY A 70 5.59 6.45 30.09
N PHE A 71 4.95 7.07 29.12
CA PHE A 71 5.45 8.28 28.44
C PHE A 71 5.43 9.54 29.32
N GLY A 72 4.62 9.57 30.38
CA GLY A 72 4.31 10.80 31.11
C GLY A 72 3.33 11.70 30.37
N ALA A 73 3.23 12.96 30.79
CA ALA A 73 2.30 13.95 30.19
C ALA A 73 2.84 14.56 28.87
N ASP A 74 4.14 14.59 28.68
CA ASP A 74 4.81 15.25 27.55
C ASP A 74 5.67 14.24 26.79
N LEU A 75 5.22 13.86 25.61
CA LEU A 75 5.89 12.88 24.74
C LEU A 75 7.30 13.28 24.34
N SER A 76 7.59 14.60 24.27
CA SER A 76 8.94 15.10 23.96
C SER A 76 9.95 14.90 25.11
N LYS A 77 9.44 14.61 26.31
CA LYS A 77 10.19 14.37 27.54
C LYS A 77 10.01 12.96 28.08
N ALA A 78 9.41 12.07 27.29
CA ALA A 78 9.22 10.70 27.70
C ALA A 78 10.54 10.10 28.23
N PRO A 79 10.53 9.42 29.38
CA PRO A 79 11.71 8.77 29.92
C PRO A 79 12.18 7.67 28.97
N ASP A 80 13.47 7.39 28.97
CA ASP A 80 14.03 6.26 28.24
C ASP A 80 13.56 4.94 28.88
N LEU A 81 13.30 3.91 28.07
CA LEU A 81 12.99 2.57 28.51
C LEU A 81 14.21 1.66 28.23
N GLU A 82 14.83 1.11 29.26
CA GLU A 82 16.05 0.28 29.14
C GLU A 82 17.15 0.93 28.27
N GLY A 83 17.32 2.25 28.44
CA GLY A 83 18.30 3.04 27.68
C GLY A 83 17.93 3.34 26.23
N ARG A 84 16.71 3.02 25.81
CA ARG A 84 16.18 3.33 24.47
C ARG A 84 15.32 4.59 24.51
N ASN A 85 15.52 5.45 23.52
CA ASN A 85 14.74 6.68 23.36
C ASN A 85 13.26 6.38 23.11
N MET A 86 12.40 6.88 23.99
CA MET A 86 10.94 6.74 23.89
C MET A 86 10.25 8.05 23.51
N LYS A 87 10.99 9.12 23.24
CA LYS A 87 10.42 10.43 22.88
C LYS A 87 9.74 10.36 21.52
N VAL A 88 8.66 11.11 21.39
CA VAL A 88 7.89 11.22 20.14
C VAL A 88 7.72 12.70 19.80
N ASP A 89 7.97 13.04 18.53
CA ASP A 89 7.64 14.35 17.96
C ASP A 89 6.14 14.36 17.61
N LEU A 90 5.32 14.76 18.60
CA LEU A 90 3.87 14.75 18.48
C LEU A 90 3.37 15.70 17.38
N ASP A 91 3.97 16.88 17.26
CA ASP A 91 3.54 17.87 16.28
C ASP A 91 3.77 17.35 14.85
N ASN A 92 4.91 16.73 14.60
CA ASN A 92 5.17 16.08 13.32
C ASN A 92 4.22 14.90 13.07
N LEU A 93 3.97 14.07 14.08
CA LEU A 93 3.05 12.94 13.96
C LEU A 93 1.63 13.41 13.58
N LEU A 94 1.07 14.37 14.31
CA LEU A 94 -0.27 14.91 14.05
C LEU A 94 -0.39 15.55 12.66
N LYS A 95 0.61 16.34 12.28
CA LYS A 95 0.67 16.97 10.95
C LYS A 95 0.70 15.91 9.84
N ARG A 96 1.59 14.93 9.94
CA ARG A 96 1.74 13.90 8.90
C ARG A 96 0.51 12.99 8.80
N LEU A 97 -0.13 12.65 9.92
CA LEU A 97 -1.38 11.89 9.92
C LEU A 97 -2.47 12.59 9.09
N GLU A 98 -2.67 13.90 9.27
CA GLU A 98 -3.65 14.65 8.48
C GLU A 98 -3.26 14.75 6.99
N GLU A 99 -1.98 14.92 6.67
CA GLU A 99 -1.50 14.91 5.29
C GLU A 99 -1.77 13.57 4.62
N PHE A 100 -1.53 12.45 5.30
CA PHE A 100 -1.81 11.10 4.80
C PHE A 100 -3.32 10.87 4.65
N TYR A 101 -4.10 11.27 5.66
CA TYR A 101 -5.56 11.17 5.63
C TYR A 101 -6.15 11.87 4.41
N ALA A 102 -5.73 13.10 4.14
CA ALA A 102 -6.21 13.88 3.01
C ALA A 102 -5.95 13.16 1.67
N VAL A 103 -4.76 12.54 1.49
CA VAL A 103 -4.45 11.79 0.27
C VAL A 103 -5.29 10.52 0.18
N TYR A 104 -5.37 9.74 1.26
CA TYR A 104 -6.04 8.43 1.27
C TYR A 104 -7.56 8.57 1.13
N ARG A 105 -8.15 9.64 1.71
CA ARG A 105 -9.55 9.98 1.53
C ARG A 105 -9.82 10.64 0.18
N ASP A 106 -9.19 11.78 -0.10
CA ASP A 106 -9.61 12.68 -1.17
C ASP A 106 -9.16 12.24 -2.56
N LYS A 107 -7.95 11.68 -2.65
CA LYS A 107 -7.37 11.24 -3.93
C LYS A 107 -7.58 9.76 -4.17
N MET A 108 -7.30 8.92 -3.17
CA MET A 108 -7.34 7.47 -3.29
C MET A 108 -8.71 6.86 -2.97
N LYS A 109 -9.63 7.65 -2.41
CA LYS A 109 -11.05 7.26 -2.21
C LYS A 109 -11.26 6.04 -1.30
N PHE A 110 -10.34 5.79 -0.36
CA PHE A 110 -10.55 4.71 0.62
C PHE A 110 -11.69 5.01 1.59
N VAL A 111 -12.02 6.28 1.79
CA VAL A 111 -13.18 6.74 2.56
C VAL A 111 -14.14 7.45 1.59
N LEU A 112 -15.41 7.10 1.64
CA LEU A 112 -16.49 7.72 0.86
C LEU A 112 -17.41 8.54 1.79
N PRO A 113 -18.22 9.46 1.22
CA PRO A 113 -19.26 10.14 1.99
C PRO A 113 -20.17 9.15 2.73
N GLY A 114 -20.51 9.46 3.99
CA GLY A 114 -21.27 8.57 4.87
C GLY A 114 -20.44 7.55 5.63
N SER A 115 -19.11 7.59 5.51
CA SER A 115 -18.20 6.77 6.30
C SER A 115 -18.36 7.05 7.80
N LYS A 116 -18.18 6.01 8.62
CA LYS A 116 -18.10 6.16 10.09
C LYS A 116 -16.96 7.09 10.53
N SER A 117 -15.92 7.25 9.71
CA SER A 117 -14.83 8.21 9.96
C SER A 117 -15.25 9.69 9.79
N GLU A 118 -16.44 9.99 9.28
CA GLU A 118 -17.01 11.34 9.35
C GLU A 118 -17.52 11.67 10.76
N ARG A 119 -17.97 10.65 11.49
CA ARG A 119 -18.44 10.77 12.87
C ARG A 119 -17.32 10.60 13.89
N TYR A 120 -16.46 9.60 13.68
CA TYR A 120 -15.42 9.22 14.65
C TYR A 120 -14.02 9.60 14.14
N ARG A 121 -13.14 9.99 15.07
CA ARG A 121 -11.70 10.11 14.82
C ARG A 121 -11.09 8.72 14.68
N MET A 122 -10.19 8.53 13.73
CA MET A 122 -9.32 7.34 13.67
C MET A 122 -8.38 7.34 14.88
N MET A 123 -8.05 6.16 15.38
CA MET A 123 -7.33 6.02 16.64
C MET A 123 -5.87 5.65 16.41
N VAL A 124 -4.97 6.33 17.11
CA VAL A 124 -3.54 6.01 17.16
C VAL A 124 -3.16 5.71 18.59
N MET A 125 -2.67 4.50 18.84
CA MET A 125 -2.34 4.00 20.18
C MET A 125 -0.81 3.87 20.31
N LEU A 126 -0.19 4.80 21.06
CA LEU A 126 1.24 4.77 21.31
C LEU A 126 1.56 3.87 22.51
N ASN A 127 2.21 2.75 22.25
CA ASN A 127 2.60 1.78 23.27
C ASN A 127 3.98 2.15 23.84
N TYR A 128 4.09 2.25 25.16
CA TYR A 128 5.37 2.44 25.84
C TYR A 128 6.08 1.08 25.96
N SER A 129 6.64 0.62 24.85
CA SER A 129 7.20 -0.73 24.72
C SER A 129 8.37 -0.75 23.72
N LEU A 130 9.31 -1.68 23.95
CA LEU A 130 10.43 -1.97 23.06
C LEU A 130 10.12 -3.08 22.03
N GLU A 131 8.93 -3.64 22.04
CA GLU A 131 8.54 -4.75 21.12
C GLU A 131 8.57 -4.36 19.64
N GLY A 132 8.62 -3.06 19.32
CA GLY A 132 8.66 -2.59 17.95
C GLY A 132 7.35 -2.78 17.20
N THR A 133 6.25 -2.75 17.92
CA THR A 133 4.90 -2.84 17.36
C THR A 133 4.70 -1.78 16.28
N ALA A 134 4.20 -2.20 15.13
CA ALA A 134 3.60 -1.37 14.12
C ALA A 134 2.50 -2.21 13.47
N TYR A 135 1.26 -1.80 13.62
CA TYR A 135 0.10 -2.52 13.12
C TYR A 135 -1.05 -1.57 12.82
N GLY A 136 -1.59 -1.66 11.61
CA GLY A 136 -2.79 -0.96 11.19
C GLY A 136 -3.99 -1.89 11.06
N GLY A 137 -5.15 -1.41 11.45
CA GLY A 137 -6.38 -2.20 11.42
C GLY A 137 -7.60 -1.38 11.81
N SER A 138 -8.49 -1.93 12.62
CA SER A 138 -9.67 -1.23 13.12
C SER A 138 -10.09 -1.75 14.50
N TYR A 139 -10.80 -0.91 15.25
CA TYR A 139 -11.51 -1.33 16.45
C TYR A 139 -12.94 -1.71 16.12
N ASP A 140 -13.36 -2.87 16.60
CA ASP A 140 -14.74 -3.40 16.61
C ASP A 140 -15.46 -3.34 15.24
N ASN A 141 -14.71 -3.28 14.15
CA ASN A 141 -15.24 -3.02 12.82
C ASN A 141 -16.05 -1.70 12.73
N VAL A 142 -15.62 -0.68 13.49
CA VAL A 142 -16.25 0.64 13.56
C VAL A 142 -15.34 1.71 12.97
N ILE A 143 -14.09 1.79 13.46
CA ILE A 143 -13.17 2.86 13.06
C ILE A 143 -11.75 2.34 12.87
N GLY A 144 -11.08 2.84 11.86
CA GLY A 144 -9.68 2.55 11.60
C GLY A 144 -8.78 2.96 12.78
N ALA A 145 -7.80 2.11 13.06
CA ALA A 145 -6.86 2.33 14.16
C ALA A 145 -5.47 1.82 13.80
N LEU A 146 -4.46 2.37 14.46
CA LEU A 146 -3.10 1.86 14.40
C LEU A 146 -2.46 1.83 15.80
N TRP A 147 -1.62 0.84 16.02
CA TRP A 147 -0.84 0.63 17.23
C TRP A 147 0.64 0.73 16.90
N VAL A 148 1.38 1.55 17.62
CA VAL A 148 2.77 1.81 17.29
C VAL A 148 3.64 2.03 18.51
N SER A 149 4.85 1.49 18.47
CA SER A 149 5.90 1.74 19.45
C SER A 149 6.86 2.83 18.97
N PRO A 150 7.52 3.58 19.87
CA PRO A 150 8.33 4.76 19.53
C PRO A 150 9.46 4.51 18.52
N ASN A 151 10.05 3.32 18.51
CA ASN A 151 11.11 2.95 17.58
C ASN A 151 10.66 2.89 16.11
N ARG A 152 9.36 2.94 15.85
CA ARG A 152 8.76 2.94 14.50
C ARG A 152 8.41 4.33 13.98
N ILE A 153 8.57 5.38 14.81
CA ILE A 153 8.17 6.75 14.50
C ILE A 153 9.31 7.76 14.75
N GLN A 154 10.55 7.32 14.67
CA GLN A 154 11.72 8.19 14.87
C GLN A 154 12.12 8.96 13.62
N ASP A 155 11.74 8.49 12.43
CA ASP A 155 12.02 9.21 11.20
C ASP A 155 10.96 10.29 10.92
N LYS A 156 11.39 11.43 10.36
CA LYS A 156 10.50 12.58 10.11
C LYS A 156 9.50 12.35 9.00
N LYS A 157 9.77 11.44 8.06
CA LYS A 157 8.85 11.12 6.96
C LYS A 157 7.72 10.21 7.42
N LEU A 158 7.92 9.47 8.52
CA LEU A 158 6.97 8.54 9.11
C LEU A 158 6.48 7.48 8.10
N ASN A 159 7.43 6.88 7.37
CA ASN A 159 7.11 5.85 6.37
C ASN A 159 6.32 4.67 6.98
N CYS A 160 6.74 4.19 8.15
CA CYS A 160 6.02 3.13 8.85
C CYS A 160 4.58 3.54 9.19
N ILE A 161 4.36 4.78 9.64
CA ILE A 161 3.00 5.28 9.93
C ILE A 161 2.17 5.38 8.66
N ALA A 162 2.74 5.86 7.54
CA ALA A 162 2.03 5.93 6.27
C ALA A 162 1.58 4.52 5.81
N HIS A 163 2.43 3.51 5.97
CA HIS A 163 2.12 2.11 5.68
C HIS A 163 0.99 1.58 6.57
N GLU A 164 1.14 1.67 7.90
CA GLU A 164 0.16 1.13 8.85
C GLU A 164 -1.18 1.87 8.79
N LEU A 165 -1.16 3.18 8.57
CA LEU A 165 -2.37 3.93 8.31
C LEU A 165 -3.07 3.45 7.03
N GLY A 166 -2.30 3.01 6.02
CA GLY A 166 -2.84 2.34 4.84
C GLY A 166 -3.72 1.15 5.21
N HIS A 167 -3.28 0.28 6.11
CA HIS A 167 -4.08 -0.83 6.62
C HIS A 167 -5.33 -0.37 7.37
N SER A 168 -5.23 0.73 8.13
CA SER A 168 -6.38 1.30 8.82
C SER A 168 -7.45 1.78 7.83
N PHE A 169 -7.03 2.36 6.70
CA PHE A 169 -7.95 2.77 5.62
C PHE A 169 -8.54 1.58 4.84
N GLN A 170 -7.77 0.53 4.60
CA GLN A 170 -8.29 -0.72 4.02
C GLN A 170 -9.35 -1.33 4.94
N SER A 171 -9.11 -1.34 6.24
CA SER A 171 -10.05 -1.80 7.27
C SER A 171 -11.29 -0.90 7.34
N GLN A 172 -11.17 0.41 7.11
CA GLN A 172 -12.28 1.35 7.12
C GLN A 172 -13.33 1.02 6.05
N ILE A 173 -12.92 0.50 4.87
CA ILE A 173 -13.86 0.01 3.85
C ILE A 173 -14.80 -1.07 4.45
N SER A 174 -14.24 -2.00 5.22
CA SER A 174 -15.03 -3.03 5.91
C SER A 174 -15.87 -2.44 7.06
N CYS A 175 -15.31 -1.52 7.84
CA CYS A 175 -16.04 -0.81 8.90
C CYS A 175 -17.28 -0.10 8.35
N ASP A 176 -17.19 0.48 7.16
CA ASP A 176 -18.29 1.17 6.50
C ASP A 176 -19.28 0.22 5.82
N GLY A 177 -19.02 -1.09 5.83
CA GLY A 177 -19.87 -2.10 5.20
C GLY A 177 -19.88 -2.04 3.68
N THR A 178 -18.90 -1.37 3.06
CA THR A 178 -18.86 -1.10 1.62
C THR A 178 -18.03 -2.10 0.82
N GLY A 179 -17.51 -3.17 1.43
CA GLY A 179 -16.73 -4.18 0.75
C GLY A 179 -16.59 -5.45 1.56
N GLN A 180 -16.32 -6.57 0.88
CA GLN A 180 -16.06 -7.85 1.52
C GLN A 180 -14.59 -8.26 1.42
N SER A 181 -13.84 -7.65 0.52
CA SER A 181 -12.48 -8.00 0.14
C SER A 181 -12.21 -9.51 0.00
N TRP A 182 -10.99 -9.91 -0.27
CA TRP A 182 -10.64 -11.32 -0.53
C TRP A 182 -10.45 -12.16 0.74
N GLY A 183 -10.68 -11.59 1.91
CA GLY A 183 -10.47 -12.26 3.20
C GLY A 183 -9.00 -12.30 3.64
N GLY A 184 -8.25 -11.29 3.28
CA GLY A 184 -6.82 -11.13 3.59
C GLY A 184 -5.93 -11.49 2.39
N GLY A 185 -4.62 -11.39 2.57
CA GLY A 185 -3.64 -11.76 1.58
C GLY A 185 -2.62 -10.65 1.28
N GLY A 186 -1.63 -10.98 0.45
CA GLY A 186 -0.49 -10.10 0.13
C GLY A 186 -0.85 -8.77 -0.49
N ILE A 187 -2.03 -8.64 -1.09
CA ILE A 187 -2.50 -7.38 -1.64
C ILE A 187 -2.65 -6.28 -0.59
N PHE A 188 -2.92 -6.62 0.67
CA PHE A 188 -3.05 -5.65 1.74
C PHE A 188 -1.71 -4.96 1.99
N GLU A 189 -0.63 -5.72 2.10
CA GLU A 189 0.73 -5.19 2.26
C GLU A 189 1.17 -4.40 1.02
N MET A 190 0.97 -4.98 -0.16
CA MET A 190 1.31 -4.33 -1.43
C MET A 190 0.58 -2.98 -1.59
N THR A 191 -0.69 -2.92 -1.17
CA THR A 191 -1.49 -1.69 -1.20
C THR A 191 -0.99 -0.68 -0.19
N SER A 192 -0.64 -1.08 1.04
CA SER A 192 -0.06 -0.17 2.03
C SER A 192 1.28 0.40 1.56
N GLN A 193 2.13 -0.40 0.91
CA GLN A 193 3.35 0.10 0.27
C GLN A 193 3.06 1.08 -0.87
N TRP A 194 2.05 0.81 -1.69
CA TRP A 194 1.63 1.74 -2.74
C TRP A 194 1.06 3.05 -2.15
N MET A 195 0.28 2.98 -1.07
CA MET A 195 -0.23 4.16 -0.35
C MET A 195 0.91 4.98 0.24
N LEU A 196 1.86 4.34 0.92
CA LEU A 196 3.10 4.96 1.39
C LEU A 196 3.86 5.65 0.24
N TRP A 197 4.06 4.98 -0.87
CA TRP A 197 4.77 5.53 -2.04
C TRP A 197 4.07 6.75 -2.66
N ASN A 198 2.75 6.86 -2.51
CA ASN A 198 1.97 8.02 -2.96
C ASN A 198 2.13 9.25 -2.05
N VAL A 199 2.35 9.07 -0.76
CA VAL A 199 2.51 10.17 0.20
C VAL A 199 3.98 10.52 0.47
N ASN A 200 4.88 9.57 0.28
CA ASN A 200 6.33 9.74 0.36
C ASN A 200 6.97 9.24 -0.95
N PRO A 201 7.00 10.07 -2.02
CA PRO A 201 7.48 9.64 -3.34
C PRO A 201 8.93 9.13 -3.36
N GLU A 202 9.76 9.56 -2.41
CA GLU A 202 11.15 9.10 -2.26
C GLU A 202 11.28 7.73 -1.56
N TRP A 203 10.18 7.07 -1.23
CA TRP A 203 10.20 5.75 -0.58
C TRP A 203 11.15 4.75 -1.25
N THR A 204 11.09 4.63 -2.58
CA THR A 204 11.97 3.72 -3.34
C THR A 204 13.47 4.05 -3.18
N THR A 205 13.81 5.29 -2.81
CA THR A 205 15.19 5.72 -2.51
C THR A 205 15.50 5.49 -1.04
N ASP A 206 14.61 5.89 -0.14
CA ASP A 206 14.82 5.81 1.31
C ASP A 206 14.87 4.35 1.81
N GLU A 207 14.01 3.52 1.21
CA GLU A 207 13.89 2.09 1.51
C GLU A 207 14.24 1.24 0.27
N ASN A 208 15.36 1.57 -0.38
CA ASN A 208 15.78 0.97 -1.65
C ASN A 208 15.89 -0.57 -1.60
N TYR A 209 16.08 -1.14 -0.41
CA TYR A 209 16.13 -2.59 -0.24
C TYR A 209 14.87 -3.30 -0.78
N HIS A 210 13.71 -2.64 -0.77
CA HIS A 210 12.49 -3.20 -1.38
C HIS A 210 12.65 -3.37 -2.89
N LEU A 211 13.16 -2.37 -3.61
CA LEU A 211 13.44 -2.48 -5.03
C LEU A 211 14.52 -3.54 -5.30
N GLN A 212 15.60 -3.57 -4.51
CA GLN A 212 16.68 -4.54 -4.68
C GLN A 212 16.19 -5.99 -4.45
N ASP A 213 15.28 -6.20 -3.50
CA ASP A 213 14.69 -7.51 -3.27
C ASP A 213 13.69 -7.90 -4.37
N PHE A 214 12.89 -6.97 -4.85
CA PHE A 214 12.02 -7.21 -6.00
C PHE A 214 12.81 -7.59 -7.26
N LYS A 215 13.94 -6.94 -7.53
CA LYS A 215 14.84 -7.26 -8.65
C LYS A 215 15.41 -8.69 -8.63
N LYS A 216 15.35 -9.37 -7.51
CA LYS A 216 15.73 -10.80 -7.40
C LYS A 216 14.56 -11.75 -7.65
N LYS A 217 13.32 -11.23 -7.61
CA LYS A 217 12.10 -12.04 -7.48
C LYS A 217 10.98 -11.65 -8.46
N PHE A 218 11.23 -10.78 -9.44
CA PHE A 218 10.19 -10.29 -10.36
C PHE A 218 9.69 -11.36 -11.35
N HIS A 219 10.43 -12.50 -11.45
CA HIS A 219 9.97 -13.68 -12.18
C HIS A 219 8.88 -14.46 -11.44
N LEU A 220 8.73 -14.25 -10.13
CA LEU A 220 7.68 -14.90 -9.35
C LEU A 220 6.32 -14.30 -9.68
N ARG A 221 5.28 -15.06 -9.41
CA ARG A 221 3.88 -14.67 -9.63
C ARG A 221 3.56 -13.27 -9.06
N PHE A 222 2.72 -12.52 -9.75
CA PHE A 222 2.31 -11.16 -9.35
C PHE A 222 1.91 -11.04 -7.86
N LEU A 223 1.15 -11.99 -7.33
CA LEU A 223 0.69 -11.98 -5.94
C LEU A 223 1.51 -12.90 -5.01
N HIS A 224 2.73 -13.28 -5.41
CA HIS A 224 3.57 -14.19 -4.63
C HIS A 224 3.96 -13.58 -3.28
N GLY A 225 3.83 -14.39 -2.19
CA GLY A 225 4.07 -13.93 -0.82
C GLY A 225 5.45 -13.31 -0.55
N SER A 226 6.48 -13.70 -1.31
CA SER A 226 7.81 -13.11 -1.20
C SER A 226 7.93 -11.68 -1.76
N ASN A 227 6.91 -11.17 -2.47
CA ASN A 227 6.93 -9.86 -3.12
C ASN A 227 5.92 -8.86 -2.53
N ILE A 228 5.12 -9.26 -1.55
CA ILE A 228 4.01 -8.44 -1.03
C ILE A 228 4.43 -7.06 -0.52
N TYR A 229 5.63 -6.95 0.06
CA TYR A 229 6.20 -5.67 0.51
C TYR A 229 7.05 -4.97 -0.54
N HIS A 230 7.33 -5.61 -1.68
CA HIS A 230 8.37 -5.17 -2.61
C HIS A 230 7.85 -4.75 -3.98
N SER A 231 6.58 -5.02 -4.32
CA SER A 231 6.08 -4.91 -5.69
C SER A 231 4.78 -4.08 -5.85
N PRO A 232 4.74 -2.79 -5.44
CA PRO A 232 3.53 -1.96 -5.60
C PRO A 232 3.28 -1.50 -7.04
N TYR A 233 4.10 -1.90 -7.99
CA TYR A 233 4.18 -1.32 -9.35
C TYR A 233 2.94 -1.60 -10.20
N VAL A 234 2.31 -2.78 -10.06
CA VAL A 234 1.06 -3.10 -10.77
C VAL A 234 -0.08 -2.19 -10.29
N LEU A 235 -0.14 -1.87 -8.99
CA LEU A 235 -1.14 -0.95 -8.45
C LEU A 235 -0.93 0.48 -8.97
N GLU A 236 0.32 0.91 -9.12
CA GLU A 236 0.65 2.19 -9.74
C GLU A 236 0.19 2.23 -11.21
N TYR A 237 0.44 1.15 -11.96
CA TYR A 237 -0.01 1.03 -13.34
C TYR A 237 -1.56 1.04 -13.45
N TRP A 238 -2.27 0.29 -12.61
CA TRP A 238 -3.73 0.30 -12.60
C TRP A 238 -4.27 1.69 -12.26
N SER A 239 -3.65 2.38 -11.28
CA SER A 239 -4.05 3.74 -10.94
C SER A 239 -3.76 4.74 -12.06
N MET A 240 -2.68 4.58 -12.79
CA MET A 240 -2.36 5.36 -13.98
C MET A 240 -3.45 5.19 -15.06
N LYS A 241 -3.91 3.97 -15.28
CA LYS A 241 -4.93 3.66 -16.31
C LYS A 241 -6.35 4.05 -15.93
N ARG A 242 -6.72 3.92 -14.67
CA ARG A 242 -8.13 3.96 -14.19
C ARG A 242 -8.37 5.07 -13.17
N GLY A 243 -7.34 5.80 -12.76
CA GLY A 243 -7.40 6.81 -11.70
C GLY A 243 -7.08 6.26 -10.31
N LEU A 244 -6.64 7.14 -9.41
CA LEU A 244 -6.14 6.77 -8.08
C LEU A 244 -7.17 6.04 -7.19
N GLY A 245 -8.47 6.25 -7.41
CA GLY A 245 -9.53 5.58 -6.65
C GLY A 245 -9.71 4.10 -6.97
N VAL A 246 -9.16 3.60 -8.10
CA VAL A 246 -9.42 2.23 -8.58
C VAL A 246 -9.03 1.16 -7.58
N ILE A 247 -7.98 1.38 -6.77
CA ILE A 247 -7.54 0.39 -5.79
C ILE A 247 -8.53 0.28 -4.64
N ALA A 248 -9.08 1.39 -4.15
CA ALA A 248 -10.15 1.36 -3.16
C ALA A 248 -11.43 0.69 -3.70
N ASP A 249 -11.77 0.94 -4.97
CA ASP A 249 -12.90 0.29 -5.64
C ASP A 249 -12.66 -1.22 -5.79
N LEU A 250 -11.41 -1.63 -6.07
CA LEU A 250 -11.00 -3.03 -6.10
C LEU A 250 -11.25 -3.72 -4.73
N PHE A 251 -10.90 -3.08 -3.62
CA PHE A 251 -11.19 -3.58 -2.27
C PHE A 251 -12.71 -3.72 -2.02
N ARG A 252 -13.52 -2.77 -2.51
CA ARG A 252 -14.99 -2.82 -2.38
C ARG A 252 -15.59 -3.92 -3.25
N ALA A 253 -15.06 -4.14 -4.45
CA ALA A 253 -15.54 -5.13 -5.39
C ALA A 253 -15.13 -6.56 -5.02
N GLY A 254 -13.98 -6.74 -4.35
CA GLY A 254 -13.39 -8.04 -4.06
C GLY A 254 -14.30 -8.99 -3.28
N ARG A 255 -14.26 -10.27 -3.62
CA ARG A 255 -15.02 -11.34 -2.99
C ARG A 255 -14.08 -12.46 -2.52
N ARG A 256 -14.53 -13.25 -1.52
CA ARG A 256 -13.70 -14.30 -0.90
C ARG A 256 -13.24 -15.40 -1.84
N SER A 257 -13.95 -15.62 -2.94
CA SER A 257 -13.60 -16.61 -3.98
C SER A 257 -12.71 -16.07 -5.08
N GLU A 258 -12.40 -14.78 -5.04
CA GLU A 258 -11.61 -14.06 -6.03
C GLU A 258 -10.23 -13.72 -5.45
N ASP A 259 -9.37 -13.22 -6.32
CA ASP A 259 -8.15 -12.51 -5.97
C ASP A 259 -8.13 -11.14 -6.68
N PRO A 260 -7.16 -10.26 -6.37
CA PRO A 260 -7.10 -8.95 -7.00
C PRO A 260 -7.08 -8.96 -8.54
N ALA A 261 -6.42 -9.93 -9.16
CA ALA A 261 -6.36 -10.02 -10.63
C ALA A 261 -7.72 -10.39 -11.22
N SER A 262 -8.38 -11.42 -10.67
CA SER A 262 -9.72 -11.82 -11.14
C SER A 262 -10.80 -10.77 -10.86
N THR A 263 -10.70 -10.06 -9.73
CA THR A 263 -11.60 -8.94 -9.42
C THR A 263 -11.41 -7.79 -10.40
N TYR A 264 -10.14 -7.43 -10.70
CA TYR A 264 -9.83 -6.38 -11.66
C TYR A 264 -10.36 -6.71 -13.06
N MET A 265 -10.10 -7.94 -13.55
CA MET A 265 -10.64 -8.39 -14.83
C MET A 265 -12.16 -8.25 -14.88
N LYS A 266 -12.86 -8.67 -13.83
CA LYS A 266 -14.32 -8.57 -13.71
C LYS A 266 -14.83 -7.13 -13.67
N MET A 267 -14.16 -6.25 -12.93
CA MET A 267 -14.53 -4.83 -12.84
C MET A 267 -14.49 -4.11 -14.18
N PHE A 268 -13.59 -4.52 -15.08
CA PHE A 268 -13.36 -3.86 -16.35
C PHE A 268 -13.72 -4.72 -17.57
N ASP A 269 -14.42 -5.84 -17.34
CA ASP A 269 -14.85 -6.79 -18.38
C ASP A 269 -13.69 -7.22 -19.29
N LEU A 270 -12.55 -7.53 -18.69
CA LEU A 270 -11.35 -7.94 -19.41
C LEU A 270 -11.31 -9.46 -19.57
N THR A 271 -11.00 -9.90 -20.76
CA THR A 271 -10.59 -11.27 -21.00
C THR A 271 -9.21 -11.53 -20.39
N VAL A 272 -8.81 -12.79 -20.22
CA VAL A 272 -7.47 -13.17 -19.77
C VAL A 272 -6.39 -12.62 -20.72
N ASP A 273 -6.66 -12.61 -22.01
CA ASP A 273 -5.74 -12.06 -23.01
C ASP A 273 -5.55 -10.55 -22.85
N GLN A 274 -6.64 -9.81 -22.70
CA GLN A 274 -6.58 -8.36 -22.47
C GLN A 274 -5.87 -8.00 -21.15
N PHE A 275 -6.10 -8.78 -20.11
CA PHE A 275 -5.38 -8.60 -18.84
C PHE A 275 -3.89 -8.93 -18.98
N SER A 276 -3.55 -9.98 -19.74
CA SER A 276 -2.16 -10.34 -20.06
C SER A 276 -1.46 -9.22 -20.84
N ASP A 277 -2.16 -8.54 -21.77
CA ASP A 277 -1.66 -7.38 -22.49
C ASP A 277 -1.40 -6.19 -21.52
N GLU A 278 -2.29 -5.95 -20.56
CA GLU A 278 -2.09 -4.93 -19.53
C GLU A 278 -0.89 -5.24 -18.60
N MET A 279 -0.72 -6.50 -18.21
CA MET A 279 0.44 -6.91 -17.38
C MET A 279 1.76 -6.73 -18.14
N TYR A 280 1.78 -7.05 -19.44
CA TYR A 280 2.94 -6.80 -20.29
C TYR A 280 3.25 -5.29 -20.43
N ASP A 281 2.24 -4.45 -20.69
CA ASP A 281 2.42 -2.99 -20.78
C ASP A 281 2.96 -2.43 -19.44
N CYS A 282 2.40 -2.90 -18.32
CA CYS A 282 2.89 -2.54 -16.99
C CYS A 282 4.40 -2.81 -16.82
N TYR A 283 4.82 -4.05 -17.10
CA TYR A 283 6.20 -4.45 -16.87
C TYR A 283 7.17 -3.86 -17.91
N SER A 284 6.73 -3.63 -19.13
CA SER A 284 7.52 -2.91 -20.13
C SER A 284 7.81 -1.47 -19.67
N ARG A 285 6.81 -0.78 -19.11
CA ARG A 285 6.97 0.56 -18.53
C ARG A 285 7.85 0.56 -17.28
N LEU A 286 7.76 -0.49 -16.49
CA LEU A 286 8.55 -0.61 -15.26
C LEU A 286 10.07 -0.64 -15.53
N ILE A 287 10.51 -1.07 -16.73
CA ILE A 287 11.94 -1.07 -17.10
C ILE A 287 12.59 0.31 -16.91
N THR A 288 11.85 1.37 -17.19
CA THR A 288 12.30 2.76 -17.06
C THR A 288 11.49 3.55 -16.03
N PHE A 289 10.61 2.90 -15.25
CA PHE A 289 9.65 3.56 -14.38
C PHE A 289 8.79 4.60 -15.13
N ASP A 290 8.38 4.29 -16.37
CA ASP A 290 7.57 5.17 -17.21
C ASP A 290 6.11 5.25 -16.70
N PHE A 291 5.97 5.67 -15.47
CA PHE A 291 4.72 6.00 -14.79
C PHE A 291 4.71 7.51 -14.52
N PRO A 292 3.72 8.27 -15.01
CA PRO A 292 3.74 9.74 -14.99
C PRO A 292 4.07 10.35 -13.61
N ARG A 293 3.58 9.74 -12.53
CA ARG A 293 3.79 10.24 -11.16
C ARG A 293 5.24 10.17 -10.71
N VAL A 294 5.98 9.17 -11.15
CA VAL A 294 7.31 8.84 -10.60
C VAL A 294 8.43 8.86 -11.64
N LYS A 295 8.10 8.99 -12.92
CA LYS A 295 9.07 8.90 -14.03
C LYS A 295 10.35 9.70 -13.78
N GLU A 296 10.23 10.97 -13.40
CA GLU A 296 11.39 11.84 -13.22
C GLU A 296 12.23 11.46 -11.99
N SER A 297 11.60 11.19 -10.86
CA SER A 297 12.31 10.83 -9.61
C SER A 297 12.93 9.42 -9.66
N HIS A 298 12.38 8.53 -10.51
CA HIS A 298 12.82 7.14 -10.60
C HIS A 298 13.68 6.84 -11.85
N ARG A 299 13.94 7.82 -12.69
CA ARG A 299 14.81 7.68 -13.88
C ARG A 299 16.18 7.07 -13.57
N LYS A 300 16.71 7.34 -12.37
CA LYS A 300 17.97 6.78 -11.88
C LYS A 300 17.97 5.24 -11.71
N PHE A 301 16.80 4.60 -11.66
CA PHE A 301 16.65 3.16 -11.58
C PHE A 301 16.34 2.49 -12.93
N ALA A 302 16.30 3.28 -14.01
CA ALA A 302 15.98 2.78 -15.34
C ALA A 302 16.96 1.70 -15.81
N GLY A 303 16.43 0.60 -16.34
CA GLY A 303 17.21 -0.50 -16.90
C GLY A 303 17.96 -1.37 -15.88
N GLU A 304 17.62 -1.32 -14.61
CA GLU A 304 18.27 -2.14 -13.58
C GLU A 304 17.75 -3.59 -13.47
N PHE A 305 16.66 -3.92 -14.17
CA PHE A 305 16.12 -5.28 -14.17
C PHE A 305 16.94 -6.19 -15.11
N SER A 306 17.31 -7.37 -14.64
CA SER A 306 18.04 -8.35 -15.43
C SER A 306 17.75 -9.76 -14.95
N THR A 307 17.33 -10.63 -15.86
CA THR A 307 17.11 -12.07 -15.59
C THR A 307 18.39 -12.84 -15.87
N PRO A 308 18.84 -13.71 -14.97
CA PRO A 308 19.91 -14.67 -15.26
C PRO A 308 19.52 -15.58 -16.43
N MET A 309 20.41 -15.69 -17.43
CA MET A 309 20.18 -16.47 -18.65
C MET A 309 21.32 -17.43 -18.91
N ASP A 310 21.00 -18.67 -19.26
CA ASP A 310 21.92 -19.60 -19.88
C ASP A 310 21.98 -19.29 -21.39
N LYS A 311 23.21 -19.15 -21.93
CA LYS A 311 23.44 -18.71 -23.31
C LYS A 311 24.34 -19.72 -24.02
N GLU A 312 23.73 -20.53 -24.89
CA GLU A 312 24.45 -21.50 -25.67
C GLU A 312 24.16 -21.37 -27.15
N SER A 313 25.23 -21.22 -27.96
CA SER A 313 25.15 -21.23 -29.44
C SER A 313 24.06 -20.33 -30.04
N GLY A 314 23.83 -19.16 -29.45
CA GLY A 314 22.80 -18.22 -29.89
C GLY A 314 21.37 -18.52 -29.40
N VAL A 315 21.21 -19.56 -28.58
CA VAL A 315 19.95 -19.88 -27.87
C VAL A 315 20.09 -19.45 -26.41
N TRP A 316 19.19 -18.61 -25.94
CA TRP A 316 19.19 -18.12 -24.58
C TRP A 316 17.93 -18.62 -23.87
N THR A 317 18.10 -19.21 -22.68
CA THR A 317 17.01 -19.69 -21.82
C THR A 317 17.13 -19.05 -20.43
N PRO A 318 16.03 -18.81 -19.70
CA PRO A 318 16.14 -18.46 -18.28
C PRO A 318 16.99 -19.50 -17.55
N ALA A 319 17.94 -19.05 -16.73
CA ALA A 319 18.67 -19.96 -15.85
C ALA A 319 17.70 -20.73 -14.94
N GLU A 320 18.13 -21.87 -14.41
CA GLU A 320 17.29 -22.72 -13.57
C GLU A 320 16.62 -21.91 -12.44
N GLY A 321 15.30 -22.02 -12.34
CA GLY A 321 14.50 -21.34 -11.34
C GLY A 321 14.00 -19.95 -11.74
N PHE A 322 14.49 -19.32 -12.82
CA PHE A 322 14.17 -17.95 -13.21
C PHE A 322 13.14 -17.82 -14.34
N ALA A 323 12.59 -18.92 -14.86
CA ALA A 323 11.44 -18.82 -15.77
C ALA A 323 10.27 -18.10 -15.08
N PRO A 324 9.52 -17.23 -15.79
CA PRO A 324 8.45 -16.46 -15.16
C PRO A 324 7.29 -17.37 -14.73
N GLU A 325 6.75 -17.12 -13.56
CA GLU A 325 5.48 -17.68 -13.09
C GLU A 325 4.29 -16.90 -13.67
N ILE A 326 3.04 -17.24 -13.29
CA ILE A 326 1.83 -16.54 -13.75
C ILE A 326 1.90 -15.04 -13.43
N TYR A 327 1.94 -14.21 -14.49
CA TYR A 327 2.11 -12.76 -14.37
C TYR A 327 3.37 -12.34 -13.62
N GLY A 328 4.38 -13.22 -13.54
CA GLY A 328 5.76 -12.84 -13.36
C GLY A 328 6.39 -12.49 -14.72
N PHE A 329 7.56 -11.87 -14.72
CA PHE A 329 8.19 -11.45 -15.97
C PHE A 329 9.70 -11.67 -15.96
N ASN A 330 10.30 -11.69 -17.16
CA ASN A 330 11.73 -11.65 -17.34
C ASN A 330 12.15 -10.45 -18.17
N VAL A 331 13.38 -10.01 -17.94
CA VAL A 331 14.02 -8.90 -18.66
C VAL A 331 15.40 -9.35 -19.10
N VAL A 332 15.65 -9.30 -20.41
CA VAL A 332 16.91 -9.74 -21.02
C VAL A 332 17.49 -8.60 -21.83
N GLU A 333 18.65 -8.11 -21.47
CA GLU A 333 19.33 -7.08 -22.27
C GLU A 333 19.91 -7.70 -23.55
N ILE A 334 19.54 -7.14 -24.69
CA ILE A 334 19.98 -7.55 -26.01
C ILE A 334 21.13 -6.65 -26.47
N PRO A 335 22.28 -7.17 -26.83
CA PRO A 335 23.40 -6.37 -27.34
C PRO A 335 23.01 -5.54 -28.58
N ILE A 336 23.41 -4.27 -28.59
CA ILE A 336 23.23 -3.40 -29.73
C ILE A 336 24.56 -3.38 -30.51
N GLU A 337 24.62 -4.07 -31.63
CA GLU A 337 25.82 -4.05 -32.51
C GLU A 337 25.91 -2.76 -33.31
N LYS A 338 24.76 -2.22 -33.76
CA LYS A 338 24.70 -1.01 -34.58
C LYS A 338 23.40 -0.23 -34.29
N LYS A 339 23.54 1.03 -33.95
CA LYS A 339 22.40 1.96 -33.77
C LYS A 339 21.59 2.09 -35.06
N GLY A 340 20.28 2.13 -34.95
CA GLY A 340 19.37 2.18 -36.10
C GLY A 340 19.30 0.91 -36.92
N ALA A 341 19.92 -0.19 -36.49
CA ALA A 341 19.82 -1.48 -37.16
C ALA A 341 18.44 -2.10 -37.03
N LYS A 342 18.18 -3.10 -37.85
CA LYS A 342 16.99 -3.94 -37.72
C LYS A 342 17.32 -5.15 -36.85
N ILE A 343 16.75 -5.20 -35.67
CA ILE A 343 16.90 -6.32 -34.73
C ILE A 343 15.98 -7.46 -35.16
N LYS A 344 16.50 -8.67 -35.17
CA LYS A 344 15.76 -9.88 -35.48
C LYS A 344 15.98 -10.90 -34.37
N LEU A 345 14.92 -11.31 -33.71
CA LEU A 345 14.92 -12.33 -32.68
C LEU A 345 13.84 -13.36 -33.02
N GLN A 346 13.98 -14.58 -32.52
CA GLN A 346 12.90 -15.55 -32.51
C GLN A 346 12.63 -15.97 -31.09
N PHE A 347 11.37 -15.87 -30.67
CA PHE A 347 10.86 -16.37 -29.39
C PHE A 347 10.24 -17.75 -29.62
N LYS A 348 10.42 -18.67 -28.68
CA LYS A 348 9.75 -19.95 -28.69
C LYS A 348 9.40 -20.34 -27.25
N GLY A 349 8.11 -20.57 -26.97
CA GLY A 349 7.68 -21.21 -25.72
C GLY A 349 8.23 -22.62 -25.59
N ASP A 350 8.55 -23.04 -24.37
CA ASP A 350 9.12 -24.36 -24.06
C ASP A 350 8.35 -25.04 -22.91
N SER A 351 7.13 -24.61 -22.62
CA SER A 351 6.17 -25.17 -21.68
C SER A 351 5.00 -25.83 -22.40
N ASP A 352 4.04 -26.40 -21.66
CA ASP A 352 2.84 -27.02 -22.25
C ASP A 352 2.00 -25.93 -22.98
N PRO A 353 1.90 -25.97 -24.32
CA PRO A 353 1.20 -24.96 -25.11
C PRO A 353 -0.33 -24.91 -24.87
N GLU A 354 -0.90 -25.91 -24.19
CA GLU A 354 -2.31 -25.90 -23.81
C GLU A 354 -2.58 -25.15 -22.49
N LYS A 355 -1.52 -24.86 -21.72
CA LYS A 355 -1.60 -24.18 -20.42
C LYS A 355 -0.85 -22.84 -20.39
N ALA A 356 0.21 -22.72 -21.20
CA ALA A 356 1.10 -21.59 -21.22
C ALA A 356 0.79 -20.64 -22.40
N ALA A 357 0.73 -19.38 -22.09
CA ALA A 357 0.73 -18.28 -23.05
C ALA A 357 1.82 -17.27 -22.65
N PHE A 358 2.14 -16.38 -23.55
CA PHE A 358 3.16 -15.36 -23.32
C PHE A 358 2.71 -14.03 -23.87
N ARG A 359 3.27 -12.95 -23.29
CA ARG A 359 3.32 -11.63 -23.90
C ARG A 359 4.77 -11.17 -23.89
N TYR A 360 5.27 -10.70 -25.02
CA TYR A 360 6.67 -10.31 -25.13
C TYR A 360 6.89 -9.23 -26.17
N GLY A 361 8.01 -8.54 -26.06
CA GLY A 361 8.45 -7.51 -27.01
C GLY A 361 9.72 -6.82 -26.56
N LEU A 362 10.02 -5.67 -27.17
CA LEU A 362 11.26 -4.94 -26.97
C LEU A 362 11.00 -3.56 -26.39
N VAL A 363 11.91 -3.14 -25.51
CA VAL A 363 11.97 -1.79 -24.94
C VAL A 363 13.34 -1.22 -25.26
N ALA A 364 13.40 -0.23 -26.13
CA ALA A 364 14.63 0.52 -26.43
C ALA A 364 14.70 1.74 -25.51
N VAL A 365 15.86 1.96 -24.89
CA VAL A 365 16.07 3.05 -23.94
C VAL A 365 17.19 3.95 -24.44
N ASN A 366 16.96 5.27 -24.51
CA ASN A 366 17.94 6.25 -24.91
C ASN A 366 18.81 6.71 -23.73
N ALA A 367 19.80 7.56 -23.98
CA ALA A 367 20.71 8.09 -22.96
C ALA A 367 20.01 8.93 -21.89
N ALA A 368 18.84 9.50 -22.18
CA ALA A 368 18.03 10.25 -21.22
C ALA A 368 17.17 9.33 -20.33
N GLY A 369 17.14 8.03 -20.61
CA GLY A 369 16.30 7.04 -19.90
C GLY A 369 14.87 6.99 -20.42
N ASP A 370 14.54 7.61 -21.57
CA ASP A 370 13.23 7.47 -22.18
C ASP A 370 13.14 6.18 -22.97
N ALA A 371 11.95 5.57 -22.93
CA ALA A 371 11.67 4.29 -23.56
C ALA A 371 10.87 4.44 -24.85
N GLU A 372 11.22 3.63 -25.87
CA GLU A 372 10.40 3.35 -27.03
C GLU A 372 10.05 1.85 -27.04
N TYR A 373 8.78 1.54 -27.25
CA TYR A 373 8.25 0.19 -27.16
C TYR A 373 7.98 -0.40 -28.53
N SER A 374 8.34 -1.67 -28.76
CA SER A 374 7.81 -2.42 -29.89
C SER A 374 6.34 -2.76 -29.68
N ALA A 375 5.65 -3.19 -30.73
CA ALA A 375 4.38 -3.90 -30.54
C ALA A 375 4.59 -5.14 -29.66
N SER A 376 3.61 -5.43 -28.77
CA SER A 376 3.57 -6.69 -28.04
C SER A 376 3.25 -7.85 -28.97
N MET A 377 3.78 -9.02 -28.66
CA MET A 377 3.54 -10.26 -29.38
C MET A 377 3.01 -11.34 -28.41
N SER A 378 2.22 -12.27 -28.95
CA SER A 378 1.58 -13.35 -28.19
C SER A 378 1.75 -14.73 -28.78
N GLU A 379 2.42 -14.85 -29.92
CA GLU A 379 2.65 -16.12 -30.60
C GLU A 379 3.54 -17.03 -29.75
N TYR A 380 3.19 -18.32 -29.65
CA TYR A 380 3.98 -19.31 -28.94
C TYR A 380 5.35 -19.57 -29.59
N ASP A 381 5.43 -19.42 -30.90
CA ASP A 381 6.66 -19.39 -31.73
C ASP A 381 6.60 -18.18 -32.66
N GLY A 382 7.24 -17.09 -32.27
CA GLY A 382 7.13 -15.81 -32.96
C GLY A 382 8.47 -15.24 -33.38
N LYS A 383 8.45 -14.47 -34.48
CA LYS A 383 9.63 -13.77 -35.02
C LYS A 383 9.49 -12.28 -34.79
N ILE A 384 10.40 -11.73 -34.00
CA ILE A 384 10.47 -10.29 -33.72
C ILE A 384 11.32 -9.61 -34.78
N SER A 385 10.81 -8.55 -35.35
CA SER A 385 11.52 -7.70 -36.28
C SER A 385 11.28 -6.24 -35.89
N TYR A 386 12.30 -5.60 -35.31
CA TYR A 386 12.20 -4.27 -34.75
C TYR A 386 13.24 -3.33 -35.33
N LYS A 387 12.83 -2.13 -35.72
CA LYS A 387 13.75 -1.09 -36.16
C LYS A 387 14.23 -0.32 -34.94
N LEU A 388 15.48 -0.56 -34.55
CA LEU A 388 16.06 0.12 -33.38
C LEU A 388 16.10 1.63 -33.59
N PRO A 389 15.67 2.47 -32.65
CA PRO A 389 15.86 3.92 -32.68
C PRO A 389 17.35 4.28 -32.79
N LYS A 390 17.66 5.37 -33.51
CA LYS A 390 19.06 5.79 -33.70
C LYS A 390 19.76 6.28 -32.45
N ASP A 391 18.97 6.75 -31.48
CA ASP A 391 19.40 7.26 -30.16
C ASP A 391 19.32 6.22 -29.05
N ALA A 392 18.89 4.99 -29.36
CA ALA A 392 18.86 3.91 -28.40
C ALA A 392 20.27 3.56 -27.90
N GLU A 393 20.45 3.52 -26.60
CA GLU A 393 21.69 3.11 -25.93
C GLU A 393 21.58 1.68 -25.35
N ARG A 394 20.37 1.26 -24.99
CA ARG A 394 20.10 -0.06 -24.43
C ARG A 394 18.83 -0.64 -25.06
N LEU A 395 18.78 -1.96 -25.15
CA LEU A 395 17.63 -2.69 -25.66
C LEU A 395 17.30 -3.86 -24.75
N PHE A 396 16.05 -3.93 -24.30
CA PHE A 396 15.57 -4.99 -23.44
C PHE A 396 14.50 -5.81 -24.14
N PHE A 397 14.61 -7.12 -24.05
CA PHE A 397 13.53 -8.04 -24.33
C PHE A 397 12.77 -8.29 -23.03
N VAL A 398 11.46 -8.08 -23.03
CA VAL A 398 10.58 -8.28 -21.89
C VAL A 398 9.59 -9.39 -22.23
N VAL A 399 9.43 -10.37 -21.33
CA VAL A 399 8.46 -11.45 -21.49
C VAL A 399 7.72 -11.70 -20.19
N VAL A 400 6.40 -11.89 -20.29
CA VAL A 400 5.49 -12.21 -19.19
C VAL A 400 4.92 -13.62 -19.39
N GLY A 401 4.98 -14.44 -18.34
CA GLY A 401 4.31 -15.72 -18.30
C GLY A 401 2.80 -15.53 -18.06
N CYS A 402 1.97 -16.05 -18.95
CA CYS A 402 0.53 -15.87 -18.90
C CYS A 402 -0.19 -17.22 -18.90
N PRO A 403 -1.35 -17.36 -18.22
CA PRO A 403 -2.18 -18.54 -18.37
C PRO A 403 -2.85 -18.53 -19.75
N LYS A 404 -3.05 -19.70 -20.34
CA LYS A 404 -3.81 -19.85 -21.57
C LYS A 404 -5.27 -20.11 -21.24
N GLY A 405 -6.17 -19.29 -21.77
CA GLY A 405 -7.62 -19.44 -21.67
C GLY A 405 -8.20 -19.01 -20.32
N GLU A 406 -8.01 -19.77 -19.24
CA GLU A 406 -8.61 -19.50 -17.95
C GLU A 406 -7.58 -19.03 -16.90
N TYR A 407 -7.93 -17.99 -16.16
CA TYR A 407 -7.19 -17.56 -14.97
C TYR A 407 -7.83 -18.17 -13.72
N LYS A 408 -7.02 -18.88 -12.94
CA LYS A 408 -7.45 -19.41 -11.63
C LYS A 408 -6.99 -18.47 -10.51
N PRO A 409 -7.92 -17.95 -9.69
CA PRO A 409 -7.58 -17.08 -8.57
C PRO A 409 -6.54 -17.72 -7.64
N TYR A 410 -5.62 -16.90 -7.15
CA TYR A 410 -4.62 -17.31 -6.17
C TYR A 410 -5.30 -17.49 -4.80
N GLY A 411 -5.19 -18.67 -4.21
CA GLY A 411 -5.90 -19.01 -2.98
C GLY A 411 -5.54 -18.14 -1.78
N ARG A 412 -6.36 -18.23 -0.70
CA ARG A 412 -6.32 -17.37 0.50
C ARG A 412 -5.01 -17.32 1.28
N ASN A 413 -4.07 -18.24 1.05
CA ASN A 413 -2.87 -18.40 1.87
C ASN A 413 -1.62 -17.71 1.30
N MET A 414 -1.78 -16.55 0.67
CA MET A 414 -0.66 -15.77 0.10
C MET A 414 0.44 -15.42 1.13
N PHE A 415 0.13 -15.39 2.42
CA PHE A 415 1.11 -15.11 3.50
C PHE A 415 1.83 -16.34 4.05
N ARG A 416 1.34 -17.54 3.76
CA ARG A 416 1.95 -18.75 4.32
C ARG A 416 2.90 -19.34 3.30
N PRO A 417 4.10 -19.78 3.74
CA PRO A 417 4.87 -20.71 2.94
C PRO A 417 3.94 -21.84 2.50
N ARG A 418 4.03 -22.26 1.25
CA ARG A 418 3.23 -23.39 0.77
C ARG A 418 3.45 -24.57 1.71
N GLY A 419 2.37 -25.18 2.17
CA GLY A 419 2.45 -26.46 2.86
C GLY A 419 3.07 -27.52 1.93
N GLU A 420 3.67 -28.54 2.50
CA GLU A 420 4.35 -29.64 1.77
C GLU A 420 3.50 -30.30 0.68
N ASN A 421 2.18 -30.10 0.68
CA ASN A 421 1.23 -30.69 -0.27
C ASN A 421 0.66 -29.69 -1.29
N GLN A 422 1.23 -28.49 -1.44
CA GLN A 422 0.78 -27.54 -2.48
C GLN A 422 1.65 -27.67 -3.73
N GLU A 423 0.98 -27.86 -4.88
CA GLU A 423 1.64 -27.83 -6.17
C GLU A 423 2.40 -26.49 -6.35
N PRO A 424 3.64 -26.52 -6.84
CA PRO A 424 4.39 -25.30 -7.15
C PRO A 424 3.65 -24.48 -8.22
N ASP A 425 3.87 -23.17 -8.20
CA ASP A 425 3.34 -22.32 -9.29
C ASP A 425 3.93 -22.75 -10.62
N PRO A 426 3.12 -22.82 -11.69
CA PRO A 426 3.62 -23.19 -13.00
C PRO A 426 4.63 -22.15 -13.47
N LYS A 427 5.77 -22.63 -13.96
CA LYS A 427 6.79 -21.82 -14.62
C LYS A 427 6.60 -21.92 -16.13
N PHE A 428 6.86 -20.82 -16.79
CA PHE A 428 6.67 -20.67 -18.22
C PHE A 428 8.04 -20.57 -18.91
N ASP A 429 8.63 -21.73 -19.20
CA ASP A 429 9.91 -21.85 -19.87
C ASP A 429 9.82 -21.37 -21.33
N TYR A 430 10.88 -20.76 -21.81
CA TYR A 430 10.99 -20.25 -23.17
C TYR A 430 12.44 -20.23 -23.67
N LYS A 431 12.58 -20.13 -24.99
CA LYS A 431 13.86 -19.94 -25.69
C LYS A 431 13.83 -18.64 -26.46
N LEU A 432 14.91 -17.88 -26.42
CA LEU A 432 15.14 -16.69 -27.22
C LEU A 432 16.34 -16.97 -28.14
N LEU A 433 16.10 -16.94 -29.45
CA LEU A 433 17.16 -17.10 -30.45
C LEU A 433 17.63 -15.70 -30.88
N VAL A 434 18.87 -15.40 -30.56
CA VAL A 434 19.56 -14.13 -30.87
C VAL A 434 20.52 -14.41 -32.01
N LYS A 435 20.28 -13.75 -33.19
CA LYS A 435 21.06 -13.93 -34.41
C LYS A 435 22.00 -12.76 -34.64
#